data_d446ae55c6c89fe148d88a02ff164758
#
_entry.id   d446ae55c6c89fe148d88a02ff164758
#
_cell.length_a   1.000
_cell.length_b   1.000
_cell.length_c   1.000
_cell.angle_alpha   90.00
_cell.angle_beta   90.00
_cell.angle_gamma   90.00
#
_symmetry.space_group_name_H-M   'P 1'
#
loop_
_entity.id
_entity.type
_entity.pdbx_description
1 polymer ?
#
loop_
_entity_poly.entity_id
_entity_poly.type
_entity_poly.pdbx_seq_one_letter_code
_entity_poly.pdbx_strand_id
1 'polypeptide(L)'
;GKIIGGGFAIGAFGGKRRIMESVAPLGDTYQAGTLSGNPVAVRAGVYTLRYLRDHKELYDLMRQRIELMRDYILKIAKKYDIPYYINATTGMFTGFFSTGSVNDYEAAAACNRKAYERFFKQMLSEGIFFAPSQFEASIVTLCHKEREISKTVDSYDKVFRTMASQL
;
A
#
# COMPACT_ATOMS: atom_id res chain seq x y z
N GLY A 1 10.03 8.87 5.56
CA GLY A 1 9.36 7.88 4.75
C GLY A 1 10.16 6.65 4.41
N LYS A 2 9.50 5.54 4.36
CA LYS A 2 10.11 4.21 4.10
C LYS A 2 10.91 4.15 2.79
N ILE A 3 10.33 4.63 1.70
CA ILE A 3 10.91 4.55 0.35
C ILE A 3 12.14 5.45 0.23
N ILE A 4 12.01 6.68 0.70
CA ILE A 4 13.05 7.70 0.62
C ILE A 4 14.38 7.25 1.23
N GLY A 5 14.34 6.48 2.31
CA GLY A 5 15.52 6.03 3.03
C GLY A 5 16.26 4.86 2.40
N GLY A 6 15.65 4.14 1.44
CA GLY A 6 16.25 2.92 0.90
C GLY A 6 16.59 1.88 1.97
N GLY A 7 15.79 1.81 3.05
CA GLY A 7 16.01 0.96 4.22
C GLY A 7 16.60 1.67 5.44
N PHE A 8 17.11 2.88 5.30
CA PHE A 8 17.64 3.67 6.42
C PHE A 8 16.58 4.60 7.03
N ALA A 9 16.81 4.98 8.30
CA ALA A 9 15.91 5.84 9.06
C ALA A 9 15.99 7.30 8.58
N ILE A 10 15.07 7.71 7.72
CA ILE A 10 14.93 9.07 7.23
C ILE A 10 13.47 9.37 6.94
N GLY A 11 13.06 10.61 7.17
CA GLY A 11 11.79 11.18 6.76
C GLY A 11 12.01 12.56 6.17
N ALA A 12 11.08 13.00 5.34
CA ALA A 12 11.05 14.35 4.83
C ALA A 12 9.65 14.93 4.97
N PHE A 13 9.56 16.18 5.32
CA PHE A 13 8.32 16.94 5.32
C PHE A 13 8.57 18.28 4.62
N GLY A 14 7.51 18.85 4.07
CA GLY A 14 7.60 20.12 3.35
C GLY A 14 6.21 20.63 3.02
N GLY A 15 6.14 21.89 2.65
CA GLY A 15 4.89 22.56 2.35
C GLY A 15 5.08 23.98 1.81
N LYS A 16 3.99 24.74 1.79
CA LYS A 16 4.04 26.16 1.42
C LYS A 16 5.00 26.91 2.35
N ARG A 17 5.79 27.83 1.79
CA ARG A 17 6.77 28.64 2.54
C ARG A 17 6.19 29.19 3.85
N ARG A 18 5.03 29.84 3.80
CA ARG A 18 4.37 30.42 4.98
C ARG A 18 4.08 29.41 6.12
N ILE A 19 3.95 28.13 5.79
CA ILE A 19 3.77 27.05 6.79
C ILE A 19 5.14 26.59 7.29
N MET A 20 6.11 26.44 6.38
CA MET A 20 7.45 25.98 6.74
C MET A 20 8.24 26.98 7.55
N GLU A 21 7.96 28.29 7.41
CA GLU A 21 8.55 29.37 8.22
C GLU A 21 8.14 29.30 9.70
N SER A 22 7.11 28.53 10.07
CA SER A 22 6.80 28.25 11.49
C SER A 22 7.80 27.33 12.17
N VAL A 23 8.64 26.63 11.39
CA VAL A 23 9.64 25.70 11.92
C VAL A 23 10.92 26.45 12.31
N ALA A 24 11.48 26.11 13.47
CA ALA A 24 12.74 26.67 13.94
C ALA A 24 13.87 26.51 12.88
N PRO A 25 14.79 27.50 12.73
CA PRO A 25 15.00 28.69 13.55
C PRO A 25 14.14 29.89 13.16
N LEU A 26 13.31 29.80 12.09
CA LEU A 26 12.50 30.93 11.63
C LEU A 26 11.24 31.15 12.46
N GLY A 27 10.67 30.07 13.01
CA GLY A 27 9.49 30.08 13.84
C GLY A 27 9.68 29.28 15.12
N ASP A 28 8.61 29.15 15.89
CA ASP A 28 8.62 28.56 17.23
C ASP A 28 8.42 27.03 17.27
N THR A 29 8.13 26.41 16.12
CA THR A 29 7.92 24.97 16.06
C THR A 29 9.25 24.23 16.05
N TYR A 30 9.59 23.60 17.16
CA TYR A 30 10.81 22.82 17.28
C TYR A 30 10.69 21.49 16.54
N GLN A 31 11.67 21.17 15.68
CA GLN A 31 11.81 19.89 14.98
C GLN A 31 13.25 19.38 15.12
N ALA A 32 13.41 18.25 15.78
CA ALA A 32 14.69 17.58 15.90
C ALA A 32 14.51 16.06 16.03
N GLY A 33 15.57 15.32 15.78
CA GLY A 33 15.66 13.88 15.99
C GLY A 33 17.10 13.44 15.94
N THR A 34 17.48 12.49 16.78
CA THR A 34 18.86 11.99 16.91
C THR A 34 19.45 11.54 15.56
N LEU A 35 18.61 10.95 14.70
CA LEU A 35 19.02 10.49 13.37
C LEU A 35 18.82 11.53 12.25
N SER A 36 18.31 12.72 12.58
CA SER A 36 18.13 13.81 11.60
C SER A 36 19.47 14.20 11.00
N GLY A 37 19.56 14.22 9.67
CA GLY A 37 20.79 14.56 8.96
C GLY A 37 21.90 13.49 9.03
N ASN A 38 21.59 12.26 9.49
CA ASN A 38 22.57 11.17 9.48
C ASN A 38 23.15 11.00 8.07
N PRO A 39 24.49 11.08 7.88
CA PRO A 39 25.08 11.16 6.54
C PRO A 39 24.82 9.90 5.69
N VAL A 40 24.76 8.71 6.32
CA VAL A 40 24.47 7.46 5.60
C VAL A 40 23.02 7.45 5.12
N ALA A 41 22.07 7.79 5.99
CA ALA A 41 20.64 7.84 5.65
C ALA A 41 20.36 8.92 4.57
N VAL A 42 20.96 10.09 4.69
CA VAL A 42 20.85 11.17 3.70
C VAL A 42 21.43 10.74 2.35
N ARG A 43 22.59 10.09 2.34
CA ARG A 43 23.22 9.60 1.10
C ARG A 43 22.35 8.55 0.41
N ALA A 44 21.81 7.60 1.18
CA ALA A 44 20.88 6.59 0.66
C ALA A 44 19.61 7.24 0.09
N GLY A 45 19.05 8.22 0.80
CA GLY A 45 17.89 8.98 0.33
C GLY A 45 18.15 9.74 -0.97
N VAL A 46 19.27 10.43 -1.07
CA VAL A 46 19.67 11.14 -2.31
C VAL A 46 19.82 10.15 -3.47
N TYR A 47 20.43 9.00 -3.24
CA TYR A 47 20.58 7.97 -4.27
C TYR A 47 19.23 7.43 -4.73
N THR A 48 18.36 7.05 -3.78
CA THR A 48 17.02 6.55 -4.07
C THR A 48 16.18 7.56 -4.87
N LEU A 49 16.18 8.83 -4.46
CA LEU A 49 15.41 9.86 -5.14
C LEU A 49 15.94 10.15 -6.54
N ARG A 50 17.26 10.16 -6.73
CA ARG A 50 17.87 10.29 -8.07
C ARG A 50 17.48 9.12 -8.97
N TYR A 51 17.60 7.91 -8.47
CA TYR A 51 17.21 6.70 -9.20
C TYR A 51 15.75 6.76 -9.65
N LEU A 52 14.82 7.08 -8.74
CA LEU A 52 13.40 7.19 -9.05
C LEU A 52 13.09 8.33 -10.04
N ARG A 53 13.80 9.46 -9.93
CA ARG A 53 13.67 10.58 -10.87
C ARG A 53 14.09 10.19 -12.28
N ASP A 54 15.19 9.46 -12.39
CA ASP A 54 15.84 9.14 -13.67
C ASP A 54 15.19 7.88 -14.33
N HIS A 55 14.32 7.15 -13.62
CA HIS A 55 13.65 5.91 -14.06
C HIS A 55 12.13 6.02 -13.89
N LYS A 56 11.53 6.97 -14.60
CA LYS A 56 10.07 7.23 -14.49
C LYS A 56 9.20 6.08 -14.99
N GLU A 57 9.70 5.28 -15.93
CA GLU A 57 9.08 4.08 -16.46
C GLU A 57 8.72 3.04 -15.39
N LEU A 58 9.41 3.07 -14.24
CA LEU A 58 9.13 2.19 -13.12
C LEU A 58 7.75 2.43 -12.49
N TYR A 59 7.28 3.67 -12.50
CA TYR A 59 5.95 4.03 -12.00
C TYR A 59 4.85 3.46 -12.90
N ASP A 60 5.04 3.49 -14.21
CA ASP A 60 4.09 2.91 -15.17
C ASP A 60 4.05 1.39 -15.05
N LEU A 61 5.20 0.74 -14.89
CA LEU A 61 5.28 -0.69 -14.66
C LEU A 61 4.56 -1.10 -13.37
N MET A 62 4.75 -0.38 -12.27
CA MET A 62 4.05 -0.67 -11.02
C MET A 62 2.54 -0.45 -11.15
N ARG A 63 2.11 0.60 -11.85
CA ARG A 63 0.70 0.87 -12.12
C ARG A 63 0.07 -0.27 -12.90
N GLN A 64 0.67 -0.67 -14.02
CA GLN A 64 0.18 -1.78 -14.84
C GLN A 64 0.02 -3.08 -14.05
N ARG A 65 1.00 -3.41 -13.19
CA ARG A 65 0.93 -4.61 -12.33
C ARG A 65 -0.24 -4.55 -11.35
N ILE A 66 -0.44 -3.41 -10.72
CA ILE A 66 -1.56 -3.21 -9.78
C ILE A 66 -2.91 -3.28 -10.49
N GLU A 67 -3.05 -2.63 -11.64
CA GLU A 67 -4.28 -2.64 -12.43
C GLU A 67 -4.63 -4.06 -12.89
N LEU A 68 -3.66 -4.78 -13.43
CA LEU A 68 -3.83 -6.17 -13.85
C LEU A 68 -4.26 -7.06 -12.67
N MET A 69 -3.56 -6.97 -11.55
CA MET A 69 -3.88 -7.73 -10.33
C MET A 69 -5.29 -7.38 -9.82
N ARG A 70 -5.62 -6.10 -9.74
CA ARG A 70 -6.95 -5.60 -9.33
C ARG A 70 -8.06 -6.20 -10.19
N ASP A 71 -7.89 -6.15 -11.51
CA ASP A 71 -8.90 -6.61 -12.46
C ASP A 71 -9.14 -8.13 -12.34
N TYR A 72 -8.09 -8.91 -12.11
CA TYR A 72 -8.24 -10.34 -11.82
C TYR A 72 -8.94 -10.59 -10.49
N ILE A 73 -8.55 -9.88 -9.43
CA ILE A 73 -9.18 -10.04 -8.10
C ILE A 73 -10.67 -9.68 -8.15
N LEU A 74 -11.06 -8.59 -8.84
CA LEU A 74 -12.47 -8.21 -8.98
C LEU A 74 -13.28 -9.23 -9.79
N LYS A 75 -12.69 -9.85 -10.82
CA LYS A 75 -13.32 -10.97 -11.54
C LYS A 75 -13.53 -12.19 -10.62
N ILE A 76 -12.57 -12.49 -9.77
CA ILE A 76 -12.67 -13.58 -8.79
C ILE A 76 -13.74 -13.25 -7.74
N ALA A 77 -13.77 -12.03 -7.22
CA ALA A 77 -14.79 -11.59 -6.29
C ALA A 77 -16.19 -11.75 -6.87
N LYS A 78 -16.38 -11.32 -8.11
CA LYS A 78 -17.65 -11.51 -8.85
C LYS A 78 -18.00 -13.00 -9.07
N LYS A 79 -17.03 -13.84 -9.38
CA LYS A 79 -17.21 -15.29 -9.59
C LYS A 79 -17.81 -15.98 -8.35
N TYR A 80 -17.45 -15.53 -7.17
CA TYR A 80 -17.87 -16.09 -5.89
C TYR A 80 -18.91 -15.25 -5.13
N ASP A 81 -19.47 -14.25 -5.79
CA ASP A 81 -20.45 -13.31 -5.20
C ASP A 81 -19.97 -12.66 -3.89
N ILE A 82 -18.69 -12.39 -3.82
CA ILE A 82 -18.07 -11.67 -2.69
C ILE A 82 -18.15 -10.16 -2.93
N PRO A 83 -18.81 -9.39 -2.06
CA PRO A 83 -18.82 -7.94 -2.16
C PRO A 83 -17.42 -7.39 -1.84
N TYR A 84 -16.68 -7.02 -2.87
CA TYR A 84 -15.29 -6.58 -2.72
C TYR A 84 -14.99 -5.36 -3.57
N TYR A 85 -14.39 -4.36 -2.95
CA TYR A 85 -13.97 -3.12 -3.59
C TYR A 85 -12.46 -2.90 -3.38
N ILE A 86 -11.76 -2.38 -4.38
CA ILE A 86 -10.32 -2.13 -4.30
C ILE A 86 -10.02 -0.69 -4.65
N ASN A 87 -9.44 0.04 -3.70
CA ASN A 87 -8.73 1.27 -3.96
C ASN A 87 -7.29 0.96 -4.35
N ALA A 88 -6.82 1.53 -5.45
CA ALA A 88 -5.47 1.31 -5.94
C ALA A 88 -4.86 2.59 -6.53
N THR A 89 -3.57 2.71 -6.37
CA THR A 89 -2.73 3.71 -7.03
C THR A 89 -1.37 3.09 -7.35
N THR A 90 -0.45 3.87 -7.91
CA THR A 90 0.88 3.35 -8.27
C THR A 90 1.58 2.71 -7.06
N GLY A 91 1.75 1.39 -7.09
CA GLY A 91 2.46 0.62 -6.08
C GLY A 91 1.71 0.39 -4.76
N MET A 92 0.45 0.84 -4.62
CA MET A 92 -0.32 0.64 -3.38
C MET A 92 -1.77 0.26 -3.70
N PHE A 93 -2.37 -0.58 -2.85
CA PHE A 93 -3.79 -0.90 -2.91
C PHE A 93 -4.33 -1.30 -1.53
N THR A 94 -5.64 -1.16 -1.38
CA THR A 94 -6.38 -1.69 -0.23
C THR A 94 -7.68 -2.31 -0.72
N GLY A 95 -7.97 -3.52 -0.26
CA GLY A 95 -9.21 -4.22 -0.54
C GLY A 95 -10.19 -4.12 0.63
N PHE A 96 -11.46 -3.90 0.31
CA PHE A 96 -12.54 -3.74 1.26
C PHE A 96 -13.69 -4.70 0.96
N PHE A 97 -14.21 -5.36 1.98
CA PHE A 97 -15.45 -6.13 1.87
C PHE A 97 -16.65 -5.18 1.91
N SER A 98 -17.00 -4.65 0.75
CA SER A 98 -18.03 -3.62 0.56
C SER A 98 -18.73 -3.79 -0.78
N THR A 99 -20.01 -3.46 -0.82
CA THR A 99 -20.81 -3.42 -2.07
C THR A 99 -20.66 -2.08 -2.81
N GLY A 100 -20.13 -1.04 -2.15
CA GLY A 100 -19.98 0.30 -2.70
C GLY A 100 -18.53 0.79 -2.68
N SER A 101 -18.34 1.96 -3.27
CA SER A 101 -17.04 2.66 -3.25
C SER A 101 -16.66 3.10 -1.84
N VAL A 102 -15.37 3.08 -1.56
CA VAL A 102 -14.79 3.46 -0.27
C VAL A 102 -13.87 4.66 -0.49
N ASN A 103 -14.40 5.87 -0.28
CA ASN A 103 -13.71 7.12 -0.61
C ASN A 103 -13.30 7.96 0.61
N ASP A 104 -13.74 7.57 1.81
CA ASP A 104 -13.47 8.26 3.06
C ASP A 104 -13.38 7.27 4.21
N TYR A 105 -13.12 7.80 5.40
CA TYR A 105 -12.98 7.00 6.62
C TYR A 105 -14.29 6.33 7.05
N GLU A 106 -15.42 7.02 6.93
CA GLU A 106 -16.74 6.53 7.32
C GLU A 106 -17.12 5.31 6.47
N ALA A 107 -16.93 5.39 5.15
CA ALA A 107 -17.14 4.27 4.24
C ALA A 107 -16.21 3.09 4.55
N ALA A 108 -14.94 3.35 4.85
CA ALA A 108 -13.99 2.31 5.25
C ALA A 108 -14.38 1.67 6.59
N ALA A 109 -14.83 2.46 7.56
CA ALA A 109 -15.26 1.97 8.88
C ALA A 109 -16.55 1.12 8.81
N ALA A 110 -17.42 1.40 7.83
CA ALA A 110 -18.65 0.65 7.59
C ALA A 110 -18.45 -0.70 6.88
N CYS A 111 -17.25 -0.96 6.32
CA CYS A 111 -16.94 -2.23 5.65
C CYS A 111 -16.94 -3.42 6.61
N ASN A 112 -17.13 -4.62 6.08
CA ASN A 112 -17.18 -5.85 6.88
C ASN A 112 -15.77 -6.25 7.38
N ARG A 113 -15.41 -5.74 8.56
CA ARG A 113 -14.11 -6.02 9.20
C ARG A 113 -13.93 -7.48 9.60
N LYS A 114 -15.02 -8.19 9.94
CA LYS A 114 -14.95 -9.63 10.26
C LYS A 114 -14.60 -10.46 9.01
N ALA A 115 -15.12 -10.07 7.85
CA ALA A 115 -14.74 -10.68 6.58
C ALA A 115 -13.26 -10.41 6.27
N TYR A 116 -12.77 -9.19 6.51
CA TYR A 116 -11.36 -8.86 6.33
C TYR A 116 -10.45 -9.68 7.26
N GLU A 117 -10.81 -9.85 8.53
CA GLU A 117 -10.05 -10.66 9.48
C GLU A 117 -9.93 -12.12 9.01
N ARG A 118 -11.02 -12.72 8.54
CA ARG A 118 -11.02 -14.09 7.97
C ARG A 118 -10.15 -14.16 6.72
N PHE A 119 -10.32 -13.22 5.82
CA PHE A 119 -9.50 -13.08 4.62
C PHE A 119 -8.02 -13.00 4.95
N PHE A 120 -7.62 -12.10 5.85
CA PHE A 120 -6.23 -11.94 6.26
C PHE A 120 -5.62 -13.26 6.77
N LYS A 121 -6.32 -13.96 7.67
CA LYS A 121 -5.85 -15.24 8.23
C LYS A 121 -5.67 -16.31 7.15
N GLN A 122 -6.62 -16.40 6.20
CA GLN A 122 -6.55 -17.37 5.12
C GLN A 122 -5.46 -17.01 4.10
N MET A 123 -5.29 -15.73 3.73
CA MET A 123 -4.19 -15.30 2.88
C MET A 123 -2.83 -15.56 3.52
N LEU A 124 -2.71 -15.34 4.83
CA LEU A 124 -1.49 -15.66 5.57
C LEU A 124 -1.17 -17.15 5.51
N SER A 125 -2.16 -18.05 5.62
CA SER A 125 -1.96 -19.50 5.49
C SER A 125 -1.56 -19.93 4.08
N GLU A 126 -1.95 -19.16 3.04
CA GLU A 126 -1.45 -19.33 1.67
C GLU A 126 -0.05 -18.73 1.45
N GLY A 127 0.55 -18.14 2.50
CA GLY A 127 1.87 -17.52 2.46
C GLY A 127 1.87 -16.12 1.82
N ILE A 128 0.74 -15.44 1.84
CA ILE A 128 0.59 -14.04 1.42
C ILE A 128 0.33 -13.17 2.66
N PHE A 129 1.30 -12.32 2.98
CA PHE A 129 1.19 -11.40 4.11
C PHE A 129 0.67 -10.04 3.65
N PHE A 130 -0.57 -9.73 3.98
CA PHE A 130 -1.17 -8.40 3.83
C PHE A 130 -1.05 -7.57 5.11
N ALA A 131 -1.44 -6.30 5.05
CA ALA A 131 -1.63 -5.51 6.25
C ALA A 131 -2.71 -6.17 7.14
N PRO A 132 -2.49 -6.29 8.46
CA PRO A 132 -3.45 -6.93 9.37
C PRO A 132 -4.74 -6.13 9.57
N SER A 133 -4.77 -4.90 9.07
CA SER A 133 -5.92 -3.98 9.15
C SER A 133 -6.30 -3.46 7.77
N GLN A 134 -7.60 -3.42 7.47
CA GLN A 134 -8.12 -2.80 6.26
C GLN A 134 -7.88 -1.27 6.17
N PHE A 135 -7.46 -0.65 7.27
CA PHE A 135 -7.11 0.78 7.31
C PHE A 135 -5.65 1.04 6.89
N GLU A 136 -4.92 0.00 6.52
CA GLU A 136 -3.55 0.10 6.02
C GLU A 136 -3.47 -0.30 4.54
N ALA A 137 -2.56 0.34 3.80
CA ALA A 137 -2.32 0.00 2.41
C ALA A 137 -1.32 -1.17 2.29
N SER A 138 -1.62 -2.08 1.38
CA SER A 138 -0.66 -3.08 0.91
C SER A 138 0.22 -2.47 -0.18
N ILE A 139 1.51 -2.82 -0.18
CA ILE A 139 2.49 -2.22 -1.07
C ILE A 139 3.02 -3.29 -2.04
N VAL A 140 2.94 -3.00 -3.34
CA VAL A 140 3.58 -3.76 -4.41
C VAL A 140 4.81 -3.00 -4.87
N THR A 141 5.94 -3.69 -4.87
CA THR A 141 7.23 -3.12 -5.29
C THR A 141 7.68 -3.73 -6.63
N LEU A 142 8.78 -3.23 -7.19
CA LEU A 142 9.40 -3.78 -8.39
C LEU A 142 9.89 -5.23 -8.20
N CYS A 143 10.12 -5.66 -6.95
CA CYS A 143 10.52 -7.03 -6.62
C CYS A 143 9.39 -8.04 -6.73
N HIS A 144 8.12 -7.58 -6.69
CA HIS A 144 6.96 -8.44 -6.97
C HIS A 144 6.81 -8.58 -8.48
N LYS A 145 7.43 -9.64 -9.02
CA LYS A 145 7.39 -9.99 -10.43
C LYS A 145 6.10 -10.75 -10.76
N GLU A 146 5.99 -11.24 -11.98
CA GLU A 146 4.83 -12.00 -12.46
C GLU A 146 4.48 -13.19 -11.55
N ARG A 147 5.49 -13.92 -11.07
CA ARG A 147 5.31 -15.07 -10.17
C ARG A 147 4.62 -14.68 -8.86
N GLU A 148 5.04 -13.59 -8.23
CA GLU A 148 4.47 -13.11 -6.97
C GLU A 148 3.05 -12.57 -7.19
N ILE A 149 2.80 -11.87 -8.29
CA ILE A 149 1.47 -11.39 -8.67
C ILE A 149 0.52 -12.57 -8.96
N SER A 150 0.94 -13.54 -9.78
CA SER A 150 0.14 -14.74 -10.09
C SER A 150 -0.19 -15.51 -8.82
N LYS A 151 0.81 -15.80 -7.98
CA LYS A 151 0.59 -16.48 -6.69
C LYS A 151 -0.43 -15.74 -5.84
N THR A 152 -0.38 -14.41 -5.79
CA THR A 152 -1.34 -13.61 -5.02
C THR A 152 -2.75 -13.77 -5.57
N VAL A 153 -2.93 -13.67 -6.89
CA VAL A 153 -4.22 -13.85 -7.56
C VAL A 153 -4.78 -15.24 -7.35
N ASP A 154 -3.95 -16.29 -7.48
CA ASP A 154 -4.35 -17.67 -7.24
C ASP A 154 -4.79 -17.91 -5.78
N SER A 155 -4.10 -17.23 -4.84
CA SER A 155 -4.49 -17.28 -3.42
C SER A 155 -5.84 -16.58 -3.17
N TYR A 156 -6.12 -15.49 -3.86
CA TYR A 156 -7.46 -14.86 -3.83
C TYR A 156 -8.55 -15.82 -4.32
N ASP A 157 -8.34 -16.55 -5.42
CA ASP A 157 -9.34 -17.51 -5.93
C ASP A 157 -9.65 -18.60 -4.90
N LYS A 158 -8.62 -19.18 -4.28
CA LYS A 158 -8.78 -20.19 -3.23
C LYS A 158 -9.51 -19.64 -2.00
N VAL A 159 -9.07 -18.47 -1.51
CA VAL A 159 -9.60 -17.87 -0.31
C VAL A 159 -11.05 -17.43 -0.51
N PHE A 160 -11.37 -16.76 -1.62
CA PHE A 160 -12.75 -16.34 -1.89
C PHE A 160 -13.69 -17.50 -2.11
N ARG A 161 -13.25 -18.58 -2.76
CA ARG A 161 -14.02 -19.82 -2.85
C ARG A 161 -14.35 -20.39 -1.47
N THR A 162 -13.36 -20.45 -0.57
CA THR A 162 -13.57 -20.93 0.81
C THR A 162 -14.49 -20.01 1.60
N MET A 163 -14.34 -18.69 1.46
CA MET A 163 -15.20 -17.73 2.15
C MET A 163 -16.66 -17.80 1.66
N ALA A 164 -16.89 -18.00 0.36
CA ALA A 164 -18.24 -18.14 -0.21
C ALA A 164 -18.96 -19.39 0.27
N SER A 165 -18.25 -20.50 0.53
CA SER A 165 -18.85 -21.70 1.08
C SER A 165 -19.22 -21.62 2.57
N GLN A 166 -18.87 -20.52 3.24
CA GLN A 166 -19.11 -20.27 4.67
C GLN A 166 -20.14 -19.14 4.92
N LEU A 167 -20.69 -18.55 3.82
CA LEU A 167 -21.80 -17.61 3.83
C LEU A 167 -23.12 -18.32 3.63
#